data_bf11f7ee35b426527f5d7d29b37082e7
#
_entry.id   bf11f7ee35b426527f5d7d29b37082e7
#
_cell.length_a   1.000
_cell.length_b   1.000
_cell.length_c   1.000
_cell.angle_alpha   90.00
_cell.angle_beta   90.00
_cell.angle_gamma   90.00
#
_symmetry.space_group_name_H-M   'P 1'
#
loop_
_entity.id
_entity.type
_entity.pdbx_description
1 polymer ?
#
loop_
_entity_poly.entity_id
_entity_poly.type
_entity_poly.pdbx_seq_one_letter_code
_entity_poly.pdbx_strand_id
1 'polypeptide(L)'
;MDIKELQKIMQENGVVGAGGAGFPTYMKLTDKAEIILMNCAECEPLLKLHRQLLEKHAYEIMKTFDMVAETVGASQAIIGIKKSYVQTINALNQHIEEFPRVKIHLLDEVYPMGDEVVLIYEATGRVVRPGGLPIEQGVAVFNVETLYNVYRAVEEHKPVTSKYVSVVAEVENPVTVKVPLGCTLEEVVAQAGGTTVKDPVYFVGGPMMGRIGNGSDPVTKTTNAILVLPKDHVIVMKKQRTSSIDLKRAASICCHCHTCTDLCPRH
;
A
#
# COMPACT_ATOMS: atom_id res chain seq x y z
N MET A 1 14.94 -9.81 19.88
CA MET A 1 15.69 -9.01 18.86
C MET A 1 15.65 -7.56 19.27
N ASP A 2 16.73 -6.80 19.17
CA ASP A 2 16.71 -5.37 19.45
C ASP A 2 16.44 -4.55 18.16
N ILE A 3 16.15 -3.24 18.34
CA ILE A 3 15.82 -2.34 17.20
C ILE A 3 16.95 -2.30 16.18
N LYS A 4 18.21 -2.21 16.61
CA LYS A 4 19.37 -2.08 15.70
C LYS A 4 19.60 -3.35 14.90
N GLU A 5 19.42 -4.50 15.53
CA GLU A 5 19.51 -5.80 14.87
C GLU A 5 18.44 -5.94 13.78
N LEU A 6 17.17 -5.63 14.10
CA LEU A 6 16.08 -5.67 13.13
C LEU A 6 16.29 -4.65 12.00
N GLN A 7 16.73 -3.41 12.33
CA GLN A 7 17.08 -2.41 11.32
C GLN A 7 18.13 -2.92 10.34
N LYS A 8 19.19 -3.55 10.84
CA LYS A 8 20.26 -4.12 10.03
C LYS A 8 19.74 -5.23 9.11
N ILE A 9 18.96 -6.18 9.63
CA ILE A 9 18.35 -7.25 8.83
C ILE A 9 17.50 -6.65 7.70
N MET A 10 16.62 -5.69 8.01
CA MET A 10 15.77 -5.05 7.01
C MET A 10 16.56 -4.30 5.95
N GLN A 11 17.63 -3.62 6.34
CA GLN A 11 18.49 -2.87 5.44
C GLN A 11 19.27 -3.80 4.51
N GLU A 12 19.92 -4.82 5.03
CA GLU A 12 20.71 -5.80 4.26
C GLU A 12 19.84 -6.61 3.28
N ASN A 13 18.59 -6.88 3.65
CA ASN A 13 17.63 -7.56 2.78
C ASN A 13 16.81 -6.62 1.88
N GLY A 14 17.11 -5.33 1.89
CA GLY A 14 16.53 -4.33 1.01
C GLY A 14 15.02 -4.13 1.20
N VAL A 15 14.51 -4.24 2.44
CA VAL A 15 13.11 -4.03 2.77
C VAL A 15 12.77 -2.55 2.74
N VAL A 16 11.85 -2.18 1.84
CA VAL A 16 11.31 -0.83 1.70
C VAL A 16 9.80 -0.86 1.72
N GLY A 17 9.17 0.30 1.89
CA GLY A 17 7.73 0.44 1.85
C GLY A 17 7.16 -0.02 0.51
N ALA A 18 6.47 -1.16 0.49
CA ALA A 18 5.94 -1.78 -0.72
C ALA A 18 4.62 -1.15 -1.22
N GLY A 19 4.01 -0.27 -0.44
CA GLY A 19 2.73 0.38 -0.76
C GLY A 19 2.79 1.53 -1.78
N GLY A 20 3.95 1.78 -2.40
CA GLY A 20 4.14 2.81 -3.43
C GLY A 20 5.19 3.86 -3.11
N ALA A 21 5.35 4.29 -1.86
CA ALA A 21 6.29 5.36 -1.48
C ALA A 21 7.77 4.92 -1.45
N GLY A 22 8.05 3.62 -1.30
CA GLY A 22 9.43 3.11 -1.28
C GLY A 22 10.27 3.56 -0.08
N PHE A 23 9.64 4.07 0.98
CA PHE A 23 10.35 4.57 2.16
C PHE A 23 11.17 3.44 2.82
N PRO A 24 12.44 3.68 3.19
CA PRO A 24 13.27 2.69 3.87
C PRO A 24 12.63 2.24 5.19
N THR A 25 12.11 1.01 5.24
CA THR A 25 11.26 0.57 6.37
C THR A 25 12.00 0.54 7.70
N TYR A 26 13.30 0.24 7.69
CA TYR A 26 14.12 0.23 8.90
C TYR A 26 14.13 1.58 9.65
N MET A 27 13.94 2.70 8.92
CA MET A 27 13.86 4.04 9.53
C MET A 27 12.57 4.28 10.33
N LYS A 28 11.56 3.43 10.17
CA LYS A 28 10.33 3.50 10.97
C LYS A 28 10.47 2.82 12.34
N LEU A 29 11.52 2.04 12.54
CA LEU A 29 11.78 1.35 13.80
C LEU A 29 12.43 2.32 14.81
N THR A 30 11.67 2.72 15.80
CA THR A 30 12.11 3.63 16.85
C THR A 30 11.34 3.34 18.16
N ASP A 31 11.96 3.56 19.29
CA ASP A 31 11.40 3.48 20.63
C ASP A 31 10.33 4.56 20.92
N LYS A 32 10.17 5.51 19.99
CA LYS A 32 9.11 6.53 20.06
C LYS A 32 7.75 6.03 19.57
N ALA A 33 7.70 4.86 18.93
CA ALA A 33 6.47 4.28 18.44
C ALA A 33 5.69 3.61 19.58
N GLU A 34 4.65 4.28 20.08
CA GLU A 34 3.73 3.76 21.11
C GLU A 34 2.70 2.80 20.52
N ILE A 35 2.32 3.06 19.27
CA ILE A 35 1.34 2.27 18.51
C ILE A 35 1.94 1.97 17.13
N ILE A 36 1.83 0.73 16.70
CA ILE A 36 2.08 0.39 15.31
C ILE A 36 0.76 0.05 14.60
N LEU A 37 0.60 0.55 13.37
CA LEU A 37 -0.56 0.30 12.51
C LEU A 37 -0.16 -0.52 11.30
N MET A 38 -0.95 -1.53 10.96
CA MET A 38 -0.89 -2.19 9.65
C MET A 38 -2.03 -1.68 8.77
N ASN A 39 -1.68 -1.05 7.66
CA ASN A 39 -2.64 -0.54 6.70
C ASN A 39 -3.07 -1.65 5.72
N CYS A 40 -4.28 -2.16 5.90
CA CYS A 40 -4.96 -3.09 4.99
C CYS A 40 -6.23 -2.47 4.38
N ALA A 41 -6.28 -1.15 4.25
CA ALA A 41 -7.39 -0.42 3.65
C ALA A 41 -7.03 0.06 2.24
N GLU A 42 -7.01 -0.86 1.26
CA GLU A 42 -6.77 -0.49 -0.13
C GLU A 42 -7.79 0.52 -0.61
N CYS A 43 -7.32 1.72 -1.05
CA CYS A 43 -8.15 2.80 -1.56
C CYS A 43 -8.14 2.90 -3.09
N GLU A 44 -7.16 2.28 -3.75
CA GLU A 44 -7.12 2.24 -5.21
C GLU A 44 -8.17 1.26 -5.75
N PRO A 45 -9.09 1.70 -6.62
CA PRO A 45 -10.03 0.80 -7.26
C PRO A 45 -9.34 -0.31 -8.05
N LEU A 46 -10.02 -1.44 -8.20
CA LEU A 46 -9.55 -2.65 -8.89
C LEU A 46 -8.43 -3.43 -8.17
N LEU A 47 -7.75 -2.85 -7.19
CA LEU A 47 -6.65 -3.53 -6.51
C LEU A 47 -7.15 -4.37 -5.33
N LYS A 48 -6.57 -5.56 -5.18
CA LYS A 48 -6.89 -6.52 -4.12
C LYS A 48 -5.65 -7.16 -3.51
N LEU A 49 -4.46 -6.64 -3.85
CA LEU A 49 -3.17 -7.26 -3.56
C LEU A 49 -2.96 -7.47 -2.06
N HIS A 50 -3.14 -6.41 -1.27
CA HIS A 50 -2.82 -6.45 0.16
C HIS A 50 -3.77 -7.37 0.93
N ARG A 51 -5.06 -7.34 0.63
CA ARG A 51 -6.04 -8.24 1.27
C ARG A 51 -5.82 -9.70 0.85
N GLN A 52 -5.50 -9.97 -0.43
CA GLN A 52 -5.18 -11.33 -0.89
C GLN A 52 -3.90 -11.87 -0.25
N LEU A 53 -2.88 -11.02 -0.10
CA LEU A 53 -1.63 -11.39 0.54
C LEU A 53 -1.84 -11.69 2.03
N LEU A 54 -2.59 -10.82 2.71
CA LEU A 54 -2.91 -10.97 4.13
C LEU A 54 -3.80 -12.21 4.37
N GLU A 55 -4.75 -12.49 3.49
CA GLU A 55 -5.58 -13.69 3.55
C GLU A 55 -4.72 -14.98 3.45
N LYS A 56 -3.76 -14.98 2.51
CA LYS A 56 -2.92 -16.15 2.25
C LYS A 56 -1.82 -16.38 3.30
N HIS A 57 -1.32 -15.31 3.91
CA HIS A 57 -0.17 -15.30 4.80
C HIS A 57 -0.48 -14.61 6.14
N ALA A 58 -1.71 -14.84 6.66
CA ALA A 58 -2.19 -14.19 7.87
C ALA A 58 -1.27 -14.44 9.07
N TYR A 59 -0.88 -15.69 9.31
CA TYR A 59 -0.03 -16.07 10.42
C TYR A 59 1.35 -15.40 10.35
N GLU A 60 2.03 -15.52 9.22
CA GLU A 60 3.38 -14.99 9.02
C GLU A 60 3.41 -13.46 9.18
N ILE A 61 2.40 -12.78 8.64
CA ILE A 61 2.30 -11.33 8.72
C ILE A 61 1.98 -10.88 10.13
N MET A 62 1.05 -11.56 10.83
CA MET A 62 0.70 -11.24 12.22
C MET A 62 1.85 -11.52 13.17
N LYS A 63 2.55 -12.65 13.01
CA LYS A 63 3.77 -12.97 13.77
C LYS A 63 4.81 -11.86 13.65
N THR A 64 5.05 -11.42 12.43
CA THR A 64 6.01 -10.33 12.17
C THR A 64 5.53 -9.01 12.76
N PHE A 65 4.24 -8.73 12.65
CA PHE A 65 3.65 -7.50 13.16
C PHE A 65 3.75 -7.43 14.69
N ASP A 66 3.45 -8.53 15.39
CA ASP A 66 3.62 -8.64 16.84
C ASP A 66 5.11 -8.54 17.25
N MET A 67 6.02 -9.21 16.52
CA MET A 67 7.46 -9.12 16.74
C MET A 67 8.00 -7.69 16.56
N VAL A 68 7.54 -6.95 15.54
CA VAL A 68 7.91 -5.53 15.35
C VAL A 68 7.39 -4.69 16.51
N ALA A 69 6.14 -4.89 16.96
CA ALA A 69 5.58 -4.20 18.12
C ALA A 69 6.43 -4.41 19.38
N GLU A 70 6.79 -5.65 19.65
CA GLU A 70 7.65 -6.01 20.78
C GLU A 70 9.03 -5.34 20.68
N THR A 71 9.64 -5.39 19.50
CA THR A 71 10.99 -4.84 19.25
C THR A 71 11.05 -3.34 19.49
N VAL A 72 10.03 -2.58 19.07
CA VAL A 72 9.98 -1.12 19.29
C VAL A 72 9.39 -0.73 20.66
N GLY A 73 8.86 -1.70 21.42
CA GLY A 73 8.21 -1.44 22.70
C GLY A 73 6.81 -0.83 22.58
N ALA A 74 6.15 -1.01 21.44
CA ALA A 74 4.80 -0.50 21.23
C ALA A 74 3.78 -1.21 22.14
N SER A 75 2.90 -0.43 22.75
CA SER A 75 1.84 -0.96 23.62
C SER A 75 0.70 -1.62 22.85
N GLN A 76 0.52 -1.27 21.58
CA GLN A 76 -0.54 -1.78 20.73
C GLN A 76 -0.06 -1.97 19.28
N ALA A 77 -0.55 -3.04 18.67
CA ALA A 77 -0.41 -3.33 17.24
C ALA A 77 -1.82 -3.43 16.63
N ILE A 78 -2.19 -2.50 15.74
CA ILE A 78 -3.56 -2.40 15.22
C ILE A 78 -3.57 -2.67 13.73
N ILE A 79 -4.41 -3.61 13.28
CA ILE A 79 -4.67 -3.89 11.87
C ILE A 79 -5.88 -3.08 11.44
N GLY A 80 -5.68 -2.03 10.64
CA GLY A 80 -6.77 -1.28 10.03
C GLY A 80 -7.24 -1.95 8.74
N ILE A 81 -8.47 -2.50 8.76
CA ILE A 81 -9.04 -3.28 7.66
C ILE A 81 -10.50 -2.91 7.41
N LYS A 82 -10.90 -2.84 6.15
CA LYS A 82 -12.28 -2.52 5.78
C LYS A 82 -13.24 -3.66 6.14
N LYS A 83 -14.43 -3.31 6.64
CA LYS A 83 -15.49 -4.26 7.07
C LYS A 83 -15.88 -5.25 5.98
N SER A 84 -15.82 -4.86 4.70
CA SER A 84 -16.18 -5.71 3.56
C SER A 84 -15.16 -6.82 3.27
N TYR A 85 -13.95 -6.78 3.84
CA TYR A 85 -12.91 -7.78 3.57
C TYR A 85 -13.09 -9.04 4.42
N VAL A 86 -14.30 -9.63 4.36
CA VAL A 86 -14.74 -10.72 5.22
C VAL A 86 -13.78 -11.93 5.20
N GLN A 87 -13.31 -12.35 4.03
CA GLN A 87 -12.40 -13.48 3.90
C GLN A 87 -11.06 -13.20 4.62
N THR A 88 -10.51 -12.02 4.43
CA THR A 88 -9.28 -11.58 5.08
C THR A 88 -9.45 -11.48 6.60
N ILE A 89 -10.58 -10.93 7.06
CA ILE A 89 -10.91 -10.84 8.49
C ILE A 89 -11.02 -12.24 9.11
N ASN A 90 -11.66 -13.18 8.42
CA ASN A 90 -11.75 -14.56 8.88
C ASN A 90 -10.39 -15.24 8.98
N ALA A 91 -9.49 -15.00 8.02
CA ALA A 91 -8.13 -15.53 8.07
C ALA A 91 -7.33 -14.95 9.26
N LEU A 92 -7.48 -13.66 9.56
CA LEU A 92 -6.86 -13.04 10.73
C LEU A 92 -7.41 -13.59 12.05
N ASN A 93 -8.73 -13.77 12.14
CA ASN A 93 -9.38 -14.29 13.35
C ASN A 93 -8.97 -15.73 13.68
N GLN A 94 -8.49 -16.52 12.73
CA GLN A 94 -7.95 -17.86 13.00
C GLN A 94 -6.70 -17.84 13.88
N HIS A 95 -5.97 -16.71 13.89
CA HIS A 95 -4.68 -16.57 14.59
C HIS A 95 -4.66 -15.48 15.66
N ILE A 96 -5.73 -14.71 15.81
CA ILE A 96 -5.72 -13.51 16.67
C ILE A 96 -5.41 -13.81 18.14
N GLU A 97 -5.83 -14.99 18.62
CA GLU A 97 -5.58 -15.41 20.01
C GLU A 97 -4.10 -15.72 20.29
N GLU A 98 -3.32 -16.03 19.24
CA GLU A 98 -1.88 -16.28 19.36
C GLU A 98 -1.07 -14.97 19.56
N PHE A 99 -1.67 -13.82 19.21
CA PHE A 99 -1.00 -12.51 19.21
C PHE A 99 -1.76 -11.47 20.05
N PRO A 100 -1.69 -11.50 21.38
CA PRO A 100 -2.54 -10.71 22.27
C PRO A 100 -2.33 -9.18 22.17
N ARG A 101 -1.20 -8.72 21.61
CA ARG A 101 -0.95 -7.30 21.32
C ARG A 101 -1.66 -6.82 20.05
N VAL A 102 -1.99 -7.75 19.15
CA VAL A 102 -2.58 -7.44 17.84
C VAL A 102 -4.09 -7.28 17.99
N LYS A 103 -4.62 -6.18 17.48
CA LYS A 103 -6.06 -5.89 17.45
C LYS A 103 -6.52 -5.60 16.04
N ILE A 104 -7.71 -6.05 15.69
CA ILE A 104 -8.34 -5.72 14.41
C ILE A 104 -9.24 -4.50 14.63
N HIS A 105 -9.01 -3.44 13.86
CA HIS A 105 -9.86 -2.27 13.80
C HIS A 105 -10.62 -2.24 12.47
N LEU A 106 -11.94 -2.31 12.54
CA LEU A 106 -12.81 -2.35 11.37
C LEU A 106 -13.10 -0.93 10.87
N LEU A 107 -12.69 -0.67 9.63
CA LEU A 107 -12.83 0.61 8.95
C LEU A 107 -14.07 0.65 8.04
N ASP A 108 -14.63 1.83 7.85
CA ASP A 108 -15.72 2.06 6.92
C ASP A 108 -15.27 2.07 5.45
N GLU A 109 -16.22 1.82 4.52
CA GLU A 109 -16.00 1.77 3.07
C GLU A 109 -15.99 3.17 2.44
N VAL A 110 -15.25 4.10 3.02
CA VAL A 110 -15.14 5.46 2.50
C VAL A 110 -13.73 5.73 1.96
N TYR A 111 -13.64 6.65 1.01
CA TYR A 111 -12.37 7.16 0.51
C TYR A 111 -12.03 8.46 1.27
N PRO A 112 -10.79 8.65 1.71
CA PRO A 112 -9.56 7.88 1.50
C PRO A 112 -9.09 7.08 2.75
N MET A 113 -9.88 6.17 3.24
CA MET A 113 -9.64 5.41 4.48
C MET A 113 -8.24 4.74 4.56
N GLY A 114 -7.61 4.45 3.42
CA GLY A 114 -6.24 3.93 3.35
C GLY A 114 -5.16 5.01 3.31
N ASP A 115 -5.52 6.29 3.37
CA ASP A 115 -4.54 7.36 3.60
C ASP A 115 -3.95 7.24 5.00
N GLU A 116 -2.64 7.40 5.12
CA GLU A 116 -1.93 7.18 6.38
C GLU A 116 -2.44 8.06 7.53
N VAL A 117 -2.74 9.33 7.25
CA VAL A 117 -3.20 10.29 8.26
C VAL A 117 -4.64 10.00 8.67
N VAL A 118 -5.50 9.70 7.71
CA VAL A 118 -6.90 9.31 7.96
C VAL A 118 -6.97 8.02 8.77
N LEU A 119 -6.18 7.01 8.37
CA LEU A 119 -6.11 5.74 9.09
C LEU A 119 -5.66 5.93 10.56
N ILE A 120 -4.65 6.77 10.80
CA ILE A 120 -4.18 7.05 12.16
C ILE A 120 -5.32 7.65 13.00
N TYR A 121 -6.01 8.65 12.45
CA TYR A 121 -7.12 9.28 13.15
C TYR A 121 -8.24 8.29 13.47
N GLU A 122 -8.70 7.52 12.48
CA GLU A 122 -9.76 6.53 12.63
C GLU A 122 -9.42 5.42 13.64
N ALA A 123 -8.18 4.93 13.60
CA ALA A 123 -7.76 3.82 14.45
C ALA A 123 -7.33 4.23 15.85
N THR A 124 -6.92 5.50 16.08
CA THR A 124 -6.29 5.92 17.33
C THR A 124 -6.84 7.22 17.92
N GLY A 125 -7.60 8.00 17.16
CA GLY A 125 -8.04 9.36 17.52
C GLY A 125 -6.92 10.41 17.49
N ARG A 126 -5.69 10.04 17.11
CA ARG A 126 -4.54 10.97 17.07
C ARG A 126 -4.54 11.77 15.75
N VAL A 127 -4.29 13.07 15.87
CA VAL A 127 -4.26 13.98 14.71
C VAL A 127 -2.84 14.29 14.31
N VAL A 128 -2.46 13.92 13.09
CA VAL A 128 -1.19 14.32 12.48
C VAL A 128 -1.36 15.69 11.84
N ARG A 129 -0.57 16.67 12.26
CA ARG A 129 -0.64 18.03 11.70
C ARG A 129 -0.27 18.06 10.21
N PRO A 130 -0.75 19.03 9.42
CA PRO A 130 -0.34 19.19 8.05
C PRO A 130 1.19 19.27 7.90
N GLY A 131 1.77 18.40 7.03
CA GLY A 131 3.22 18.28 6.86
C GLY A 131 3.97 17.59 7.99
N GLY A 132 3.27 17.15 9.05
CA GLY A 132 3.86 16.38 10.14
C GLY A 132 4.07 14.91 9.80
N LEU A 133 4.82 14.21 10.65
CA LEU A 133 5.08 12.79 10.50
C LEU A 133 4.28 11.97 11.53
N PRO A 134 3.79 10.78 11.18
CA PRO A 134 3.09 9.88 12.11
C PRO A 134 3.81 9.65 13.42
N ILE A 135 5.12 9.53 13.37
CA ILE A 135 5.95 9.28 14.57
C ILE A 135 5.93 10.45 15.58
N GLU A 136 5.62 11.67 15.16
CA GLU A 136 5.42 12.80 16.07
C GLU A 136 4.21 12.61 16.98
N GLN A 137 3.29 11.71 16.56
CA GLN A 137 2.12 11.28 17.32
C GLN A 137 2.33 9.90 17.96
N GLY A 138 3.58 9.41 18.02
CA GLY A 138 3.89 8.09 18.56
C GLY A 138 3.34 6.93 17.74
N VAL A 139 3.08 7.12 16.44
CA VAL A 139 2.51 6.09 15.56
C VAL A 139 3.46 5.75 14.42
N ALA A 140 3.63 4.44 14.15
CA ALA A 140 4.33 3.98 12.96
C ALA A 140 3.39 3.11 12.11
N VAL A 141 3.27 3.43 10.82
CA VAL A 141 2.35 2.73 9.90
C VAL A 141 3.13 1.85 8.94
N PHE A 142 2.70 0.60 8.81
CA PHE A 142 3.30 -0.40 7.93
C PHE A 142 2.30 -0.89 6.89
N ASN A 143 2.80 -1.21 5.71
CA ASN A 143 2.01 -1.85 4.65
C ASN A 143 2.06 -3.37 4.81
N VAL A 144 1.02 -4.08 4.39
CA VAL A 144 0.88 -5.54 4.47
C VAL A 144 2.05 -6.27 3.80
N GLU A 145 2.36 -5.95 2.54
CA GLU A 145 3.45 -6.61 1.81
C GLU A 145 4.83 -6.27 2.42
N THR A 146 4.98 -5.08 2.98
CA THR A 146 6.20 -4.71 3.69
C THR A 146 6.43 -5.62 4.88
N LEU A 147 5.41 -5.89 5.70
CA LEU A 147 5.52 -6.82 6.84
C LEU A 147 5.81 -8.25 6.39
N TYR A 148 5.20 -8.70 5.31
CA TYR A 148 5.53 -10.00 4.72
C TYR A 148 6.99 -10.08 4.24
N ASN A 149 7.53 -8.99 3.67
CA ASN A 149 8.94 -8.92 3.30
C ASN A 149 9.87 -8.90 4.53
N VAL A 150 9.45 -8.28 5.65
CA VAL A 150 10.17 -8.38 6.93
C VAL A 150 10.19 -9.82 7.43
N TYR A 151 9.05 -10.53 7.39
CA TYR A 151 8.98 -11.95 7.73
C TYR A 151 10.02 -12.77 6.94
N ARG A 152 10.02 -12.58 5.63
CA ARG A 152 10.96 -13.31 4.76
C ARG A 152 12.42 -12.98 5.04
N ALA A 153 12.71 -11.73 5.40
CA ALA A 153 14.06 -11.31 5.75
C ALA A 153 14.52 -11.92 7.09
N VAL A 154 13.65 -11.95 8.09
CA VAL A 154 13.98 -12.42 9.45
C VAL A 154 13.97 -13.94 9.54
N GLU A 155 12.90 -14.58 9.07
CA GLU A 155 12.68 -16.02 9.28
C GLU A 155 13.26 -16.89 8.14
N GLU A 156 13.20 -16.38 6.91
CA GLU A 156 13.65 -17.14 5.74
C GLU A 156 15.04 -16.68 5.23
N HIS A 157 15.60 -15.61 5.79
CA HIS A 157 16.87 -15.00 5.34
C HIS A 157 16.88 -14.67 3.83
N LYS A 158 15.72 -14.23 3.29
CA LYS A 158 15.52 -13.95 1.88
C LYS A 158 15.41 -12.45 1.62
N PRO A 159 16.28 -11.88 0.77
CA PRO A 159 16.18 -10.49 0.37
C PRO A 159 14.95 -10.24 -0.52
N VAL A 160 14.56 -8.98 -0.63
CA VAL A 160 13.46 -8.54 -1.50
C VAL A 160 13.93 -8.54 -2.95
N THR A 161 13.70 -9.63 -3.64
CA THR A 161 14.04 -9.86 -5.05
C THR A 161 12.82 -10.04 -5.96
N SER A 162 11.63 -10.02 -5.36
CA SER A 162 10.36 -10.21 -6.08
C SER A 162 9.30 -9.25 -5.55
N LYS A 163 8.28 -9.01 -6.38
CA LYS A 163 7.14 -8.14 -6.08
C LYS A 163 5.84 -8.82 -6.45
N TYR A 164 4.82 -8.63 -5.64
CA TYR A 164 3.45 -8.94 -6.03
C TYR A 164 2.87 -7.78 -6.84
N VAL A 165 2.30 -8.08 -8.00
CA VAL A 165 1.76 -7.09 -8.93
C VAL A 165 0.37 -7.52 -9.38
N SER A 166 -0.61 -6.64 -9.25
CA SER A 166 -1.94 -6.84 -9.81
C SER A 166 -1.96 -6.40 -11.27
N VAL A 167 -2.36 -7.29 -12.17
CA VAL A 167 -2.52 -7.01 -13.60
C VAL A 167 -4.01 -7.02 -13.90
N VAL A 168 -4.57 -5.89 -14.28
CA VAL A 168 -6.03 -5.68 -14.34
C VAL A 168 -6.44 -4.79 -15.52
N ALA A 169 -7.73 -4.63 -15.70
CA ALA A 169 -8.42 -3.91 -16.78
C ALA A 169 -8.37 -4.69 -18.11
N GLU A 170 -7.87 -4.13 -19.21
CA GLU A 170 -7.95 -4.71 -20.55
C GLU A 170 -6.90 -5.81 -20.79
N VAL A 171 -6.99 -6.87 -19.99
CA VAL A 171 -6.18 -8.09 -20.09
C VAL A 171 -7.10 -9.31 -20.15
N GLU A 172 -6.63 -10.40 -20.76
CA GLU A 172 -7.42 -11.62 -20.91
C GLU A 172 -7.86 -12.22 -19.55
N ASN A 173 -6.93 -12.28 -18.57
CA ASN A 173 -7.18 -12.87 -17.26
C ASN A 173 -6.65 -11.96 -16.15
N PRO A 174 -7.47 -11.04 -15.59
CA PRO A 174 -7.04 -10.22 -14.47
C PRO A 174 -6.54 -11.06 -13.28
N VAL A 175 -5.31 -10.82 -12.85
CA VAL A 175 -4.61 -11.67 -11.88
C VAL A 175 -3.63 -10.86 -11.02
N THR A 176 -3.35 -11.34 -9.82
CA THR A 176 -2.20 -10.89 -9.03
C THR A 176 -1.09 -11.93 -9.11
N VAL A 177 0.06 -11.53 -9.63
CA VAL A 177 1.23 -12.39 -9.84
C VAL A 177 2.41 -11.99 -8.98
N LYS A 178 3.26 -12.95 -8.65
CA LYS A 178 4.56 -12.69 -8.01
C LYS A 178 5.65 -12.78 -9.08
N VAL A 179 6.36 -11.70 -9.30
CA VAL A 179 7.36 -11.57 -10.36
C VAL A 179 8.72 -11.12 -9.82
N PRO A 180 9.84 -11.46 -10.48
CA PRO A 180 11.15 -10.92 -10.15
C PRO A 180 11.18 -9.40 -10.32
N LEU A 181 11.98 -8.71 -9.50
CA LEU A 181 12.31 -7.30 -9.74
C LEU A 181 13.11 -7.18 -11.04
N GLY A 182 12.83 -6.13 -11.82
CA GLY A 182 13.51 -5.85 -13.07
C GLY A 182 12.90 -6.49 -14.31
N CYS A 183 11.92 -7.42 -14.19
CA CYS A 183 11.15 -7.85 -15.37
C CYS A 183 10.34 -6.67 -15.92
N THR A 184 10.06 -6.68 -17.21
CA THR A 184 9.33 -5.61 -17.88
C THR A 184 7.83 -5.66 -17.61
N LEU A 185 7.13 -4.53 -17.76
CA LEU A 185 5.66 -4.51 -17.63
C LEU A 185 4.99 -5.43 -18.64
N GLU A 186 5.52 -5.52 -19.87
CA GLU A 186 5.01 -6.42 -20.91
C GLU A 186 5.13 -7.89 -20.52
N GLU A 187 6.28 -8.30 -19.97
CA GLU A 187 6.48 -9.66 -19.46
C GLU A 187 5.48 -10.01 -18.36
N VAL A 188 5.17 -9.05 -17.49
CA VAL A 188 4.18 -9.24 -16.42
C VAL A 188 2.75 -9.33 -17.00
N VAL A 189 2.40 -8.47 -17.96
CA VAL A 189 1.08 -8.50 -18.63
C VAL A 189 0.90 -9.78 -19.42
N ALA A 190 1.97 -10.34 -19.99
CA ALA A 190 1.92 -11.64 -20.66
C ALA A 190 1.48 -12.78 -19.71
N GLN A 191 1.78 -12.70 -18.39
CA GLN A 191 1.30 -13.67 -17.40
C GLN A 191 -0.24 -13.60 -17.20
N ALA A 192 -0.86 -12.47 -17.56
CA ALA A 192 -2.32 -12.29 -17.57
C ALA A 192 -2.98 -12.68 -18.91
N GLY A 193 -2.25 -13.36 -19.81
CA GLY A 193 -2.74 -13.75 -21.13
C GLY A 193 -2.55 -12.67 -22.20
N GLY A 194 -1.92 -11.54 -21.86
CA GLY A 194 -1.72 -10.42 -22.78
C GLY A 194 -2.84 -9.38 -22.73
N THR A 195 -2.83 -8.46 -23.69
CA THR A 195 -3.76 -7.33 -23.76
C THR A 195 -4.94 -7.63 -24.69
N THR A 196 -6.13 -7.16 -24.33
CA THR A 196 -7.37 -7.29 -25.15
C THR A 196 -7.59 -6.12 -26.09
N VAL A 197 -6.77 -5.05 -25.99
CA VAL A 197 -6.89 -3.84 -26.81
C VAL A 197 -5.70 -3.63 -27.73
N LYS A 198 -5.93 -2.96 -28.85
CA LYS A 198 -4.86 -2.45 -29.72
C LYS A 198 -4.24 -1.20 -29.10
N ASP A 199 -2.94 -1.01 -29.27
CA ASP A 199 -2.19 0.15 -28.76
C ASP A 199 -2.42 0.38 -27.24
N PRO A 200 -2.13 -0.61 -26.39
CA PRO A 200 -2.35 -0.52 -24.96
C PRO A 200 -1.47 0.55 -24.31
N VAL A 201 -2.02 1.24 -23.34
CA VAL A 201 -1.27 2.11 -22.42
C VAL A 201 -1.10 1.38 -21.10
N TYR A 202 0.15 1.18 -20.69
CA TYR A 202 0.48 0.61 -19.39
C TYR A 202 0.40 1.71 -18.32
N PHE A 203 -0.48 1.52 -17.35
CA PHE A 203 -0.68 2.45 -16.27
C PHE A 203 -0.16 1.80 -14.97
N VAL A 204 0.93 2.33 -14.43
CA VAL A 204 1.63 1.76 -13.27
C VAL A 204 1.06 2.31 -11.97
N GLY A 205 0.54 1.44 -11.12
CA GLY A 205 -0.21 1.77 -9.92
C GLY A 205 -1.71 1.72 -10.11
N GLY A 206 -2.48 2.24 -9.16
CA GLY A 206 -3.94 2.29 -9.26
C GLY A 206 -4.44 3.47 -10.09
N PRO A 207 -5.74 3.48 -10.45
CA PRO A 207 -6.30 4.50 -11.36
C PRO A 207 -6.28 5.93 -10.79
N MET A 208 -6.17 6.11 -9.48
CA MET A 208 -6.17 7.41 -8.84
C MET A 208 -4.77 8.02 -8.74
N MET A 209 -3.79 7.27 -8.23
CA MET A 209 -2.44 7.75 -7.95
C MET A 209 -1.39 7.28 -8.97
N GLY A 210 -1.72 6.33 -9.83
CA GLY A 210 -0.80 5.75 -10.80
C GLY A 210 -0.30 6.73 -11.88
N ARG A 211 0.65 6.26 -12.66
CA ARG A 211 1.28 7.01 -13.77
C ARG A 211 1.31 6.18 -15.05
N ILE A 212 1.41 6.85 -16.18
CA ILE A 212 1.66 6.18 -17.46
C ILE A 212 3.11 5.67 -17.47
N GLY A 213 3.29 4.42 -17.89
CA GLY A 213 4.58 3.76 -18.09
C GLY A 213 4.71 3.20 -19.51
N ASN A 214 5.88 2.71 -19.84
CA ASN A 214 6.17 2.01 -21.07
C ASN A 214 6.22 0.50 -20.82
N GLY A 215 5.89 -0.32 -21.81
CA GLY A 215 5.95 -1.77 -21.69
C GLY A 215 7.33 -2.30 -21.27
N SER A 216 8.40 -1.63 -21.69
CA SER A 216 9.80 -1.93 -21.33
C SER A 216 10.24 -1.42 -19.95
N ASP A 217 9.41 -0.64 -19.25
CA ASP A 217 9.75 -0.19 -17.88
C ASP A 217 9.91 -1.40 -16.94
N PRO A 218 10.89 -1.38 -16.02
CA PRO A 218 11.10 -2.49 -15.10
C PRO A 218 10.12 -2.44 -13.93
N VAL A 219 9.72 -3.62 -13.45
CA VAL A 219 9.06 -3.77 -12.16
C VAL A 219 10.03 -3.42 -11.04
N THR A 220 9.60 -2.54 -10.16
CA THR A 220 10.35 -2.10 -8.98
C THR A 220 9.67 -2.58 -7.69
N LYS A 221 10.32 -2.37 -6.55
CA LYS A 221 9.75 -2.68 -5.22
C LYS A 221 8.44 -1.93 -4.92
N THR A 222 8.14 -0.88 -5.68
CA THR A 222 6.94 -0.02 -5.50
C THR A 222 5.87 -0.24 -6.56
N THR A 223 6.08 -1.13 -7.52
CA THR A 223 5.11 -1.46 -8.57
C THR A 223 4.01 -2.38 -8.02
N ASN A 224 2.87 -1.82 -7.60
CA ASN A 224 1.77 -2.60 -7.01
C ASN A 224 0.78 -3.14 -8.04
N ALA A 225 0.64 -2.44 -9.16
CA ALA A 225 -0.30 -2.81 -10.20
C ALA A 225 0.14 -2.32 -11.57
N ILE A 226 -0.35 -3.01 -12.59
CA ILE A 226 -0.33 -2.61 -13.98
C ILE A 226 -1.77 -2.66 -14.48
N LEU A 227 -2.33 -1.49 -14.82
CA LEU A 227 -3.60 -1.41 -15.53
C LEU A 227 -3.29 -1.28 -17.01
N VAL A 228 -3.86 -2.14 -17.80
CA VAL A 228 -3.83 -2.01 -19.27
C VAL A 228 -5.06 -1.23 -19.69
N LEU A 229 -4.89 -0.08 -20.32
CA LEU A 229 -5.98 0.81 -20.71
C LEU A 229 -5.88 1.16 -22.19
N PRO A 230 -7.02 1.37 -22.88
CA PRO A 230 -6.98 1.91 -24.23
C PRO A 230 -6.49 3.36 -24.22
N LYS A 231 -5.86 3.79 -25.31
CA LYS A 231 -5.23 5.12 -25.44
C LYS A 231 -6.20 6.29 -25.23
N ASP A 232 -7.47 6.09 -25.57
CA ASP A 232 -8.54 7.09 -25.40
C ASP A 232 -9.27 7.00 -24.07
N HIS A 233 -8.81 6.14 -23.15
CA HIS A 233 -9.42 6.03 -21.82
C HIS A 233 -9.31 7.35 -21.04
N VAL A 234 -10.38 7.72 -20.34
CA VAL A 234 -10.50 9.02 -19.64
C VAL A 234 -9.35 9.26 -18.64
N ILE A 235 -8.86 8.24 -17.97
CA ILE A 235 -7.74 8.32 -17.03
C ILE A 235 -6.44 8.64 -17.77
N VAL A 236 -6.19 7.97 -18.91
CA VAL A 236 -5.02 8.21 -19.74
C VAL A 236 -5.03 9.63 -20.26
N MET A 237 -6.16 10.07 -20.84
CA MET A 237 -6.31 11.44 -21.31
C MET A 237 -6.13 12.50 -20.23
N LYS A 238 -6.63 12.25 -19.00
CA LYS A 238 -6.42 13.14 -17.85
C LYS A 238 -4.95 13.25 -17.46
N LYS A 239 -4.23 12.14 -17.42
CA LYS A 239 -2.79 12.14 -17.03
C LYS A 239 -1.89 12.74 -18.12
N GLN A 240 -2.31 12.76 -19.37
CA GLN A 240 -1.58 13.40 -20.48
C GLN A 240 -1.81 14.91 -20.56
N ARG A 241 -2.77 15.46 -19.84
CA ARG A 241 -3.04 16.91 -19.83
C ARG A 241 -1.90 17.67 -19.17
N THR A 242 -1.69 18.90 -19.68
CA THR A 242 -0.76 19.82 -19.04
C THR A 242 -1.40 20.50 -17.82
N SER A 243 -0.60 20.78 -16.81
CA SER A 243 -1.04 21.51 -15.60
C SER A 243 -1.70 22.86 -15.94
N SER A 244 -1.33 23.50 -17.06
CA SER A 244 -1.94 24.74 -17.54
C SER A 244 -3.42 24.57 -17.89
N ILE A 245 -3.82 23.44 -18.49
CA ILE A 245 -5.23 23.15 -18.80
C ILE A 245 -6.02 22.95 -17.51
N ASP A 246 -5.48 22.18 -16.57
CA ASP A 246 -6.16 21.90 -15.31
C ASP A 246 -6.29 23.16 -14.44
N LEU A 247 -5.26 24.02 -14.43
CA LEU A 247 -5.31 25.31 -13.74
C LEU A 247 -6.41 26.24 -14.34
N LYS A 248 -6.49 26.35 -15.67
CA LYS A 248 -7.54 27.13 -16.33
C LYS A 248 -8.93 26.61 -15.99
N ARG A 249 -9.13 25.29 -15.95
CA ARG A 249 -10.41 24.68 -15.55
C ARG A 249 -10.75 24.99 -14.10
N ALA A 250 -9.77 24.79 -13.19
CA ALA A 250 -9.96 25.10 -11.78
C ALA A 250 -10.32 26.58 -11.58
N ALA A 251 -9.61 27.49 -12.23
CA ALA A 251 -9.87 28.93 -12.16
C ALA A 251 -11.27 29.31 -12.71
N SER A 252 -11.75 28.64 -13.77
CA SER A 252 -13.06 28.91 -14.33
C SER A 252 -14.24 28.42 -13.48
N ILE A 253 -14.01 27.44 -12.61
CA ILE A 253 -15.04 26.87 -11.74
C ILE A 253 -15.00 27.48 -10.33
N CYS A 254 -13.86 28.00 -9.91
CA CYS A 254 -13.65 28.49 -8.56
C CYS A 254 -14.48 29.73 -8.27
N CYS A 255 -15.37 29.62 -7.29
CA CYS A 255 -16.16 30.77 -6.77
C CYS A 255 -15.68 31.23 -5.38
N HIS A 256 -14.50 30.80 -4.97
CA HIS A 256 -13.87 31.13 -3.67
C HIS A 256 -14.72 30.77 -2.43
N CYS A 257 -15.56 29.71 -2.50
CA CYS A 257 -16.44 29.29 -1.41
C CYS A 257 -15.75 28.44 -0.32
N HIS A 258 -14.49 28.10 -0.49
CA HIS A 258 -13.68 27.25 0.43
C HIS A 258 -14.17 25.80 0.66
N THR A 259 -15.27 25.38 0.05
CA THR A 259 -15.83 24.02 0.23
C THR A 259 -14.79 22.92 -0.04
N CYS A 260 -13.89 23.10 -1.02
CA CYS A 260 -12.83 22.14 -1.30
C CYS A 260 -11.81 22.01 -0.15
N THR A 261 -11.61 23.07 0.63
CA THR A 261 -10.77 23.04 1.84
C THR A 261 -11.53 22.39 2.99
N ASP A 262 -12.78 22.79 3.22
CA ASP A 262 -13.59 22.32 4.36
C ASP A 262 -13.91 20.81 4.26
N LEU A 263 -14.04 20.29 3.04
CA LEU A 263 -14.32 18.87 2.79
C LEU A 263 -13.06 18.03 2.60
N CYS A 264 -11.87 18.61 2.62
CA CYS A 264 -10.64 17.86 2.43
C CYS A 264 -10.35 17.00 3.68
N PRO A 265 -10.30 15.65 3.57
CA PRO A 265 -10.05 14.80 4.74
C PRO A 265 -8.61 14.92 5.30
N ARG A 266 -7.76 15.67 4.63
CA ARG A 266 -6.36 15.86 5.06
C ARG A 266 -6.06 17.26 5.60
N HIS A 267 -6.99 18.18 5.50
CA HIS A 267 -6.88 19.60 5.93
C HIS A 267 -5.53 20.26 5.73
#